data_8e2156edf5d3d9ac24dbc0c8d52e296c
#
_entry.id   8e2156edf5d3d9ac24dbc0c8d52e296c
#
_cell.length_a   1.000
_cell.length_b   1.000
_cell.length_c   1.000
_cell.angle_alpha   90.00
_cell.angle_beta   90.00
_cell.angle_gamma   90.00
#
_symmetry.space_group_name_H-M   'P 1'
#
loop_
_entity.id
_entity.type
_entity.pdbx_description
1 polymer ?
#
loop_
_entity_poly.entity_id
_entity_poly.type
_entity_poly.pdbx_seq_one_letter_code
_entity_poly.pdbx_strand_id
1 'polypeptide(L)'
;MLVEKIVVGELKENCYLLIIKDKCIIVDPGAEAAKIENKIDDLNLKVCAILITHAHYDHIGALDSLEKKYNVKIYYHNINNEINKQNLINVEEKKYEIEDFKFEVIYTPGHRNDLVTYYFYEENIMFTGDFLFKGVIGRTDLEYSSFNDMRKSLIKIYKYSDDIIIYPGHGESSNMKNEKNNNYYLGGYNEK
;
A
#
# COMPACT_ATOMS: atom_id res chain seq x y z
N MET A 1 -11.34 4.97 -11.11
CA MET A 1 -10.86 3.66 -10.57
C MET A 1 -11.79 3.18 -9.45
N LEU A 2 -12.17 1.90 -9.43
CA LEU A 2 -12.90 1.27 -8.30
C LEU A 2 -11.87 0.61 -7.38
N VAL A 3 -12.10 0.66 -6.06
CA VAL A 3 -11.27 -0.02 -5.05
C VAL A 3 -12.13 -1.05 -4.33
N GLU A 4 -11.77 -2.32 -4.45
CA GLU A 4 -12.36 -3.43 -3.70
C GLU A 4 -11.42 -3.83 -2.57
N LYS A 5 -11.93 -3.86 -1.34
CA LYS A 5 -11.20 -4.28 -0.14
C LYS A 5 -11.52 -5.72 0.22
N ILE A 6 -10.50 -6.54 0.40
CA ILE A 6 -10.61 -7.94 0.85
C ILE A 6 -9.82 -8.06 2.15
N VAL A 7 -10.51 -8.19 3.26
CA VAL A 7 -9.84 -8.40 4.55
C VAL A 7 -9.36 -9.84 4.64
N VAL A 8 -8.07 -10.05 4.88
CA VAL A 8 -7.44 -11.39 4.87
C VAL A 8 -6.62 -11.65 6.14
N GLY A 9 -6.42 -12.93 6.42
CA GLY A 9 -5.58 -13.42 7.51
C GLY A 9 -6.08 -13.11 8.92
N GLU A 10 -5.37 -13.63 9.92
CA GLU A 10 -5.70 -13.46 11.34
C GLU A 10 -5.52 -12.01 11.82
N LEU A 11 -4.57 -11.28 11.25
CA LEU A 11 -4.32 -9.87 11.55
C LEU A 11 -5.30 -8.92 10.85
N LYS A 12 -6.24 -9.46 10.02
CA LYS A 12 -7.25 -8.68 9.31
C LYS A 12 -6.62 -7.58 8.42
N GLU A 13 -5.55 -7.98 7.71
CA GLU A 13 -4.92 -7.12 6.72
C GLU A 13 -5.89 -6.80 5.57
N ASN A 14 -5.77 -5.64 5.01
CA ASN A 14 -6.57 -5.14 3.89
C ASN A 14 -5.82 -5.34 2.57
N CYS A 15 -6.04 -6.45 1.89
CA CYS A 15 -5.68 -6.60 0.49
C CYS A 15 -6.63 -5.78 -0.39
N TYR A 16 -6.11 -5.06 -1.39
CA TYR A 16 -6.95 -4.26 -2.28
C TYR A 16 -6.83 -4.71 -3.74
N LEU A 17 -7.97 -4.70 -4.45
CA LEU A 17 -8.03 -4.77 -5.90
C LEU A 17 -8.36 -3.38 -6.45
N LEU A 18 -7.45 -2.81 -7.22
CA LEU A 18 -7.63 -1.56 -7.92
C LEU A 18 -8.11 -1.86 -9.33
N ILE A 19 -9.32 -1.43 -9.69
CA ILE A 19 -10.00 -1.87 -10.89
C ILE A 19 -10.25 -0.71 -11.85
N ILE A 20 -9.78 -0.86 -13.09
CA ILE A 20 -10.10 0.01 -14.22
C ILE A 20 -10.56 -0.89 -15.37
N LYS A 21 -11.82 -0.76 -15.78
CA LYS A 21 -12.48 -1.62 -16.80
C LYS A 21 -12.45 -3.10 -16.38
N ASP A 22 -11.79 -3.95 -17.15
CA ASP A 22 -11.59 -5.39 -16.95
C ASP A 22 -10.21 -5.74 -16.38
N LYS A 23 -9.43 -4.74 -15.96
CA LYS A 23 -8.07 -4.90 -15.44
C LYS A 23 -7.99 -4.58 -13.96
N CYS A 24 -7.11 -5.28 -13.25
CA CYS A 24 -6.82 -4.94 -11.86
C CYS A 24 -5.33 -5.00 -11.50
N ILE A 25 -5.00 -4.23 -10.47
CA ILE A 25 -3.75 -4.33 -9.70
C ILE A 25 -4.11 -4.86 -8.31
N ILE A 26 -3.31 -5.78 -7.78
CA ILE A 26 -3.43 -6.28 -6.40
C ILE A 26 -2.46 -5.47 -5.53
N VAL A 27 -2.91 -4.97 -4.37
CA VAL A 27 -2.05 -4.33 -3.36
C VAL A 27 -2.06 -5.17 -2.11
N ASP A 28 -0.88 -5.50 -1.60
CA ASP A 28 -0.62 -6.24 -0.37
C ASP A 28 -1.46 -7.53 -0.24
N PRO A 29 -1.16 -8.59 -1.00
CA PRO A 29 -1.86 -9.86 -0.87
C PRO A 29 -1.36 -10.62 0.38
N GLY A 30 -1.89 -10.28 1.55
CA GLY A 30 -1.37 -10.71 2.85
C GLY A 30 -1.61 -12.18 3.19
N ALA A 31 -2.76 -12.73 2.80
CA ALA A 31 -3.13 -14.12 3.11
C ALA A 31 -4.27 -14.60 2.21
N GLU A 32 -4.72 -15.85 2.43
CA GLU A 32 -5.95 -16.41 1.82
C GLU A 32 -6.00 -16.24 0.29
N ALA A 33 -4.95 -16.65 -0.44
CA ALA A 33 -4.84 -16.51 -1.90
C ALA A 33 -6.12 -16.90 -2.64
N ALA A 34 -6.76 -18.02 -2.27
CA ALA A 34 -8.00 -18.49 -2.90
C ALA A 34 -9.17 -17.49 -2.76
N LYS A 35 -9.24 -16.74 -1.67
CA LYS A 35 -10.26 -15.70 -1.46
C LYS A 35 -10.05 -14.51 -2.41
N ILE A 36 -8.79 -14.11 -2.58
CA ILE A 36 -8.41 -13.04 -3.52
C ILE A 36 -8.68 -13.51 -4.96
N GLU A 37 -8.28 -14.73 -5.31
CA GLU A 37 -8.49 -15.34 -6.62
C GLU A 37 -9.98 -15.43 -6.98
N ASN A 38 -10.82 -15.95 -6.07
CA ASN A 38 -12.27 -16.05 -6.28
C ASN A 38 -12.87 -14.66 -6.56
N LYS A 39 -12.44 -13.63 -5.82
CA LYS A 39 -12.95 -12.26 -6.05
C LYS A 39 -12.55 -11.72 -7.43
N ILE A 40 -11.32 -12.01 -7.89
CA ILE A 40 -10.83 -11.64 -9.22
C ILE A 40 -11.63 -12.38 -10.32
N ASP A 41 -11.85 -13.68 -10.14
CA ASP A 41 -12.57 -14.54 -11.06
C ASP A 41 -14.07 -14.14 -11.14
N ASP A 42 -14.72 -13.89 -9.99
CA ASP A 42 -16.12 -13.42 -9.90
C ASP A 42 -16.36 -12.10 -10.65
N LEU A 43 -15.37 -11.21 -10.62
CA LEU A 43 -15.41 -9.92 -11.31
C LEU A 43 -14.87 -10.00 -12.75
N ASN A 44 -14.44 -11.18 -13.21
CA ASN A 44 -13.83 -11.42 -14.52
C ASN A 44 -12.69 -10.44 -14.85
N LEU A 45 -11.74 -10.27 -13.92
CA LEU A 45 -10.66 -9.30 -14.02
C LEU A 45 -9.37 -9.92 -14.52
N LYS A 46 -8.63 -9.16 -15.32
CA LYS A 46 -7.24 -9.46 -15.72
C LYS A 46 -6.27 -8.77 -14.75
N VAL A 47 -5.47 -9.56 -14.02
CA VAL A 47 -4.41 -9.01 -13.16
C VAL A 47 -3.28 -8.45 -14.02
N CYS A 48 -2.85 -7.21 -13.74
CA CYS A 48 -1.78 -6.51 -14.46
C CYS A 48 -0.47 -6.45 -13.66
N ALA A 49 -0.56 -6.34 -12.34
CA ALA A 49 0.58 -6.25 -11.43
C ALA A 49 0.19 -6.56 -9.98
N ILE A 50 1.21 -6.75 -9.15
CA ILE A 50 1.10 -6.79 -7.69
C ILE A 50 1.97 -5.66 -7.14
N LEU A 51 1.42 -4.82 -6.25
CA LEU A 51 2.15 -3.79 -5.52
C LEU A 51 2.28 -4.23 -4.06
N ILE A 52 3.48 -4.10 -3.50
CA ILE A 52 3.75 -4.43 -2.09
C ILE A 52 4.22 -3.16 -1.40
N THR A 53 3.50 -2.74 -0.34
CA THR A 53 3.89 -1.55 0.43
C THR A 53 5.12 -1.82 1.28
N HIS A 54 5.19 -2.97 1.94
CA HIS A 54 6.32 -3.44 2.75
C HIS A 54 6.25 -4.96 2.96
N ALA A 55 7.34 -5.60 3.40
CA ALA A 55 7.44 -7.05 3.44
C ALA A 55 7.12 -7.68 4.81
N HIS A 56 6.21 -7.13 5.61
CA HIS A 56 5.68 -7.91 6.72
C HIS A 56 4.88 -9.11 6.21
N TYR A 57 4.93 -10.21 6.93
CA TYR A 57 4.37 -11.49 6.49
C TYR A 57 2.87 -11.44 6.18
N ASP A 58 2.14 -10.60 6.88
CA ASP A 58 0.71 -10.40 6.70
C ASP A 58 0.35 -9.50 5.49
N HIS A 59 1.34 -8.90 4.82
CA HIS A 59 1.19 -8.18 3.55
C HIS A 59 1.64 -8.99 2.32
N ILE A 60 2.40 -10.08 2.53
CA ILE A 60 2.98 -10.87 1.44
C ILE A 60 2.65 -12.37 1.49
N GLY A 61 1.87 -12.84 2.46
CA GLY A 61 1.67 -14.27 2.68
C GLY A 61 0.98 -15.02 1.53
N ALA A 62 0.21 -14.34 0.68
CA ALA A 62 -0.38 -14.93 -0.53
C ALA A 62 0.43 -14.63 -1.82
N LEU A 63 1.52 -13.85 -1.73
CA LEU A 63 2.28 -13.37 -2.88
C LEU A 63 2.76 -14.50 -3.79
N ASP A 64 3.35 -15.57 -3.23
CA ASP A 64 3.90 -16.68 -4.00
C ASP A 64 2.84 -17.40 -4.84
N SER A 65 1.65 -17.62 -4.26
CA SER A 65 0.54 -18.27 -4.94
C SER A 65 -0.01 -17.43 -6.09
N LEU A 66 -0.22 -16.13 -5.83
CA LEU A 66 -0.78 -15.21 -6.82
C LEU A 66 0.23 -14.90 -7.94
N GLU A 67 1.50 -14.73 -7.61
CA GLU A 67 2.56 -14.55 -8.59
C GLU A 67 2.66 -15.75 -9.54
N LYS A 68 2.63 -16.96 -8.98
CA LYS A 68 2.65 -18.21 -9.77
C LYS A 68 1.41 -18.35 -10.68
N LYS A 69 0.22 -17.96 -10.19
CA LYS A 69 -1.03 -18.04 -10.97
C LYS A 69 -1.07 -17.03 -12.11
N TYR A 70 -0.75 -15.77 -11.82
CA TYR A 70 -0.95 -14.67 -12.77
C TYR A 70 0.30 -14.32 -13.58
N ASN A 71 1.50 -14.71 -13.12
CA ASN A 71 2.80 -14.44 -13.75
C ASN A 71 2.98 -12.95 -14.14
N VAL A 72 2.69 -12.06 -13.22
CA VAL A 72 2.76 -10.61 -13.42
C VAL A 72 3.95 -9.99 -12.69
N LYS A 73 4.28 -8.74 -13.01
CA LYS A 73 5.32 -7.98 -12.30
C LYS A 73 4.91 -7.69 -10.86
N ILE A 74 5.88 -7.77 -9.95
CA ILE A 74 5.76 -7.39 -8.55
C ILE A 74 6.53 -6.09 -8.37
N TYR A 75 5.90 -5.07 -7.83
CA TYR A 75 6.51 -3.76 -7.54
C TYR A 75 6.69 -3.63 -6.04
N TYR A 76 7.93 -3.53 -5.59
CA TYR A 76 8.29 -3.47 -4.17
C TYR A 76 9.63 -2.76 -3.98
N HIS A 77 9.79 -2.00 -2.89
CA HIS A 77 11.05 -1.37 -2.52
C HIS A 77 11.95 -2.35 -1.75
N ASN A 78 12.65 -3.20 -2.50
CA ASN A 78 13.37 -4.38 -1.99
C ASN A 78 14.75 -4.05 -1.39
N ILE A 79 14.81 -3.09 -0.48
CA ILE A 79 16.06 -2.64 0.15
C ILE A 79 16.72 -3.73 1.02
N ASN A 80 15.93 -4.63 1.60
CA ASN A 80 16.40 -5.72 2.47
C ASN A 80 16.59 -7.04 1.72
N ASN A 81 16.35 -7.10 0.41
CA ASN A 81 16.40 -8.32 -0.42
C ASN A 81 15.50 -9.47 0.10
N GLU A 82 14.35 -9.14 0.68
CA GLU A 82 13.43 -10.13 1.27
C GLU A 82 12.58 -10.86 0.20
N ILE A 83 12.29 -10.19 -0.92
CA ILE A 83 11.56 -10.80 -2.04
C ILE A 83 12.54 -11.09 -3.17
N ASN A 84 12.81 -12.38 -3.41
CA ASN A 84 13.69 -12.83 -4.49
C ASN A 84 12.86 -13.50 -5.59
N LYS A 85 12.38 -12.70 -6.53
CA LYS A 85 11.55 -13.14 -7.67
C LYS A 85 12.10 -12.59 -8.98
N GLN A 86 12.05 -13.41 -10.05
CA GLN A 86 12.54 -13.01 -11.37
C GLN A 86 11.77 -11.82 -11.98
N ASN A 87 10.49 -11.70 -11.67
CA ASN A 87 9.59 -10.64 -12.15
C ASN A 87 9.45 -9.46 -11.18
N LEU A 88 10.33 -9.36 -10.18
CA LEU A 88 10.39 -8.23 -9.26
C LEU A 88 10.91 -6.97 -9.96
N ILE A 89 10.20 -5.87 -9.76
CA ILE A 89 10.63 -4.51 -10.08
C ILE A 89 10.94 -3.81 -8.76
N ASN A 90 12.22 -3.54 -8.50
CA ASN A 90 12.60 -2.75 -7.35
C ASN A 90 12.18 -1.30 -7.59
N VAL A 91 11.20 -0.81 -6.80
CA VAL A 91 10.66 0.54 -6.99
C VAL A 91 11.52 1.60 -6.30
N GLU A 92 11.54 2.77 -6.92
CA GLU A 92 12.16 3.99 -6.42
C GLU A 92 11.11 5.10 -6.34
N GLU A 93 11.40 6.18 -5.64
CA GLU A 93 10.54 7.35 -5.50
C GLU A 93 10.41 8.10 -6.85
N LYS A 94 9.45 7.69 -7.67
CA LYS A 94 9.12 8.26 -8.99
C LYS A 94 7.72 7.87 -9.44
N LYS A 95 7.29 8.40 -10.58
CA LYS A 95 6.03 8.01 -11.24
C LYS A 95 6.19 6.74 -12.07
N TYR A 96 5.14 5.92 -12.03
CA TYR A 96 5.00 4.67 -12.77
C TYR A 96 3.68 4.66 -13.54
N GLU A 97 3.68 3.91 -14.63
CA GLU A 97 2.48 3.61 -15.41
C GLU A 97 2.45 2.11 -15.73
N ILE A 98 1.33 1.47 -15.43
CA ILE A 98 1.06 0.07 -15.72
C ILE A 98 -0.31 0.01 -16.39
N GLU A 99 -0.34 -0.25 -17.68
CA GLU A 99 -1.58 -0.19 -18.47
C GLU A 99 -2.31 1.17 -18.28
N ASP A 100 -3.56 1.17 -17.78
CA ASP A 100 -4.35 2.39 -17.51
C ASP A 100 -4.07 2.97 -16.10
N PHE A 101 -3.20 2.35 -15.29
CA PHE A 101 -2.92 2.76 -13.90
C PHE A 101 -1.69 3.65 -13.84
N LYS A 102 -1.86 4.86 -13.28
CA LYS A 102 -0.78 5.83 -13.10
C LYS A 102 -0.62 6.19 -11.63
N PHE A 103 0.56 5.99 -11.10
CA PHE A 103 0.84 6.25 -9.69
C PHE A 103 2.25 6.78 -9.45
N GLU A 104 2.42 7.41 -8.32
CA GLU A 104 3.70 7.81 -7.76
C GLU A 104 4.05 6.92 -6.58
N VAL A 105 5.30 6.47 -6.51
CA VAL A 105 5.83 5.80 -5.33
C VAL A 105 6.44 6.87 -4.43
N ILE A 106 5.97 6.93 -3.19
CA ILE A 106 6.45 7.83 -2.15
C ILE A 106 7.14 6.99 -1.08
N TYR A 107 8.42 7.20 -0.85
CA TYR A 107 9.14 6.52 0.21
C TYR A 107 8.72 7.07 1.57
N THR A 108 8.11 6.22 2.39
CA THR A 108 7.52 6.56 3.70
C THR A 108 7.99 5.61 4.80
N PRO A 109 9.33 5.54 5.06
CA PRO A 109 9.87 4.69 6.09
C PRO A 109 9.43 5.15 7.49
N GLY A 110 9.45 4.20 8.42
CA GLY A 110 9.12 4.46 9.82
C GLY A 110 8.62 3.22 10.52
N HIS A 111 7.52 2.63 10.06
CA HIS A 111 7.07 1.30 10.48
C HIS A 111 8.05 0.21 10.01
N ARG A 112 8.53 0.33 8.77
CA ARG A 112 9.66 -0.43 8.22
C ARG A 112 10.50 0.48 7.30
N ASN A 113 11.76 0.11 7.09
CA ASN A 113 12.67 0.84 6.21
C ASN A 113 12.40 0.62 4.72
N ASP A 114 11.66 -0.41 4.33
CA ASP A 114 11.24 -0.74 2.96
C ASP A 114 9.87 -0.17 2.59
N LEU A 115 9.17 0.48 3.53
CA LEU A 115 7.80 0.89 3.35
C LEU A 115 7.68 2.07 2.39
N VAL A 116 6.79 1.90 1.40
CA VAL A 116 6.38 2.90 0.43
C VAL A 116 4.86 3.11 0.44
N THR A 117 4.44 4.32 0.12
CA THR A 117 3.05 4.67 -0.17
C THR A 117 2.87 4.73 -1.68
N TYR A 118 1.82 4.09 -2.21
CA TYR A 118 1.43 4.19 -3.62
C TYR A 118 0.35 5.25 -3.78
N TYR A 119 0.66 6.34 -4.50
CA TYR A 119 -0.26 7.45 -4.72
C TYR A 119 -0.77 7.47 -6.15
N PHE A 120 -2.04 7.11 -6.35
CA PHE A 120 -2.76 7.22 -7.62
C PHE A 120 -3.29 8.65 -7.76
N TYR A 121 -2.48 9.48 -8.41
CA TYR A 121 -2.67 10.94 -8.40
C TYR A 121 -3.83 11.42 -9.28
N GLU A 122 -4.26 10.66 -10.28
CA GLU A 122 -5.44 10.99 -11.10
C GLU A 122 -6.75 10.75 -10.33
N GLU A 123 -6.76 9.81 -9.37
CA GLU A 123 -7.91 9.46 -8.54
C GLU A 123 -7.89 10.08 -7.15
N ASN A 124 -6.80 10.71 -6.75
CA ASN A 124 -6.57 11.21 -5.39
C ASN A 124 -6.68 10.12 -4.32
N ILE A 125 -6.00 8.99 -4.52
CA ILE A 125 -6.04 7.83 -3.63
C ILE A 125 -4.63 7.41 -3.23
N MET A 126 -4.40 7.14 -1.94
CA MET A 126 -3.15 6.59 -1.41
C MET A 126 -3.36 5.24 -0.74
N PHE A 127 -2.48 4.28 -1.04
CA PHE A 127 -2.33 3.03 -0.30
C PHE A 127 -1.09 3.14 0.57
N THR A 128 -1.32 3.25 1.87
CA THR A 128 -0.30 3.65 2.85
C THR A 128 0.36 2.47 3.57
N GLY A 129 -0.13 1.23 3.34
CA GLY A 129 0.30 0.10 4.16
C GLY A 129 0.21 0.43 5.64
N ASP A 130 1.24 0.11 6.39
CA ASP A 130 1.29 0.35 7.83
C ASP A 130 2.00 1.66 8.22
N PHE A 131 2.02 2.62 7.30
CA PHE A 131 2.53 3.96 7.58
C PHE A 131 1.51 4.83 8.32
N LEU A 132 0.30 5.00 7.74
CA LEU A 132 -0.74 5.90 8.23
C LEU A 132 -2.09 5.20 8.22
N PHE A 133 -2.73 5.15 9.39
CA PHE A 133 -4.06 4.62 9.62
C PHE A 133 -5.03 5.73 10.00
N LYS A 134 -6.32 5.41 10.11
CA LYS A 134 -7.34 6.31 10.63
C LYS A 134 -7.07 6.65 12.10
N GLY A 135 -6.62 7.86 12.36
CA GLY A 135 -6.37 8.43 13.69
C GLY A 135 -5.07 8.01 14.37
N VAL A 136 -4.29 7.09 13.79
CA VAL A 136 -3.01 6.60 14.35
C VAL A 136 -1.99 6.35 13.23
N ILE A 137 -0.77 5.99 13.62
CA ILE A 137 0.32 5.59 12.71
C ILE A 137 0.77 4.16 13.01
N GLY A 138 1.52 3.56 12.10
CA GLY A 138 2.18 2.28 12.32
C GLY A 138 3.17 2.34 13.49
N ARG A 139 3.30 1.24 14.20
CA ARG A 139 4.26 1.11 15.31
C ARG A 139 5.70 1.24 14.80
N THR A 140 6.57 1.74 15.67
CA THR A 140 7.97 2.03 15.33
C THR A 140 8.97 1.40 16.29
N ASP A 141 8.60 0.24 16.84
CA ASP A 141 9.35 -0.52 17.85
C ASP A 141 9.70 -1.95 17.39
N LEU A 142 9.54 -2.22 16.09
CA LEU A 142 9.90 -3.49 15.46
C LEU A 142 11.28 -3.41 14.80
N GLU A 143 11.75 -4.56 14.30
CA GLU A 143 12.96 -4.63 13.47
C GLU A 143 12.79 -3.77 12.21
N TYR A 144 13.83 -3.06 11.79
CA TYR A 144 13.85 -2.10 10.68
C TYR A 144 12.91 -0.89 10.84
N SER A 145 12.33 -0.66 12.04
CA SER A 145 11.50 0.51 12.30
C SER A 145 12.30 1.69 12.86
N SER A 146 11.78 2.92 12.68
CA SER A 146 12.41 4.15 13.15
C SER A 146 11.38 5.24 13.35
N PHE A 147 11.20 5.70 14.60
CA PHE A 147 10.31 6.84 14.86
C PHE A 147 10.80 8.15 14.22
N ASN A 148 12.13 8.34 14.12
CA ASN A 148 12.68 9.52 13.45
C ASN A 148 12.35 9.54 11.96
N ASP A 149 12.38 8.38 11.29
CA ASP A 149 12.02 8.29 9.88
C ASP A 149 10.51 8.38 9.69
N MET A 150 9.72 7.81 10.60
CA MET A 150 8.25 8.02 10.66
C MET A 150 7.91 9.51 10.68
N ARG A 151 8.55 10.29 11.55
CA ARG A 151 8.35 11.76 11.62
C ARG A 151 8.66 12.47 10.30
N LYS A 152 9.77 12.12 9.65
CA LYS A 152 10.14 12.69 8.34
C LYS A 152 9.09 12.35 7.28
N SER A 153 8.63 11.11 7.28
CA SER A 153 7.58 10.63 6.39
C SER A 153 6.24 11.35 6.62
N LEU A 154 5.85 11.59 7.87
CA LEU A 154 4.65 12.35 8.21
C LEU A 154 4.74 13.81 7.73
N ILE A 155 5.89 14.48 7.91
CA ILE A 155 6.13 15.84 7.39
C ILE A 155 6.03 15.87 5.86
N LYS A 156 6.57 14.83 5.18
CA LYS A 156 6.48 14.71 3.72
C LYS A 156 5.03 14.57 3.27
N ILE A 157 4.28 13.64 3.87
CA ILE A 157 2.91 13.35 3.45
C ILE A 157 1.93 14.47 3.80
N TYR A 158 2.18 15.23 4.86
CA TYR A 158 1.36 16.38 5.27
C TYR A 158 1.18 17.43 4.16
N LYS A 159 2.13 17.54 3.23
CA LYS A 159 2.11 18.51 2.13
C LYS A 159 1.12 18.15 1.02
N TYR A 160 0.59 16.93 1.01
CA TYR A 160 -0.34 16.47 -0.01
C TYR A 160 -1.75 17.01 0.23
N SER A 161 -2.61 16.98 -0.82
CA SER A 161 -3.96 17.55 -0.80
C SER A 161 -4.85 16.91 0.27
N ASP A 162 -5.73 17.71 0.85
CA ASP A 162 -6.73 17.29 1.84
C ASP A 162 -7.77 16.33 1.26
N ASP A 163 -8.00 16.36 -0.06
CA ASP A 163 -9.00 15.54 -0.74
C ASP A 163 -8.58 14.09 -0.98
N ILE A 164 -7.34 13.75 -0.64
CA ILE A 164 -6.82 12.39 -0.85
C ILE A 164 -7.48 11.39 0.10
N ILE A 165 -8.00 10.30 -0.47
CA ILE A 165 -8.52 9.16 0.27
C ILE A 165 -7.35 8.23 0.63
N ILE A 166 -7.30 7.78 1.88
CA ILE A 166 -6.26 6.90 2.43
C ILE A 166 -6.82 5.51 2.63
N TYR A 167 -6.17 4.52 2.04
CA TYR A 167 -6.43 3.10 2.18
C TYR A 167 -5.25 2.45 2.93
N PRO A 168 -5.39 2.18 4.24
CA PRO A 168 -4.32 1.61 5.06
C PRO A 168 -4.26 0.09 4.98
N GLY A 169 -3.13 -0.51 5.42
CA GLY A 169 -2.98 -1.95 5.55
C GLY A 169 -3.95 -2.61 6.53
N HIS A 170 -4.41 -1.88 7.53
CA HIS A 170 -5.39 -2.39 8.50
C HIS A 170 -6.49 -1.38 8.80
N GLY A 171 -7.70 -1.91 9.17
CA GLY A 171 -8.81 -1.11 9.64
C GLY A 171 -9.60 -0.38 8.55
N GLU A 172 -10.10 0.81 8.90
CA GLU A 172 -10.95 1.61 8.02
C GLU A 172 -10.14 2.58 7.15
N SER A 173 -10.66 2.89 5.96
CA SER A 173 -10.16 4.01 5.16
C SER A 173 -10.41 5.35 5.85
N SER A 174 -9.61 6.35 5.49
CA SER A 174 -9.73 7.72 5.96
C SER A 174 -9.53 8.71 4.80
N ASN A 175 -9.32 9.98 5.09
CA ASN A 175 -8.86 10.97 4.14
C ASN A 175 -7.84 11.89 4.79
N MET A 176 -7.02 12.54 3.96
CA MET A 176 -5.91 13.38 4.41
C MET A 176 -6.40 14.53 5.31
N LYS A 177 -7.54 15.14 4.99
CA LYS A 177 -8.14 16.21 5.81
C LYS A 177 -8.46 15.75 7.22
N ASN A 178 -9.07 14.55 7.34
CA ASN A 178 -9.38 13.97 8.66
C ASN A 178 -8.09 13.69 9.45
N GLU A 179 -7.09 13.11 8.79
CA GLU A 179 -5.83 12.77 9.46
C GLU A 179 -5.05 14.02 9.88
N LYS A 180 -4.99 15.06 9.06
CA LYS A 180 -4.37 16.35 9.43
C LYS A 180 -5.05 17.00 10.63
N ASN A 181 -6.38 16.86 10.76
CA ASN A 181 -7.15 17.50 11.83
C ASN A 181 -7.22 16.69 13.11
N ASN A 182 -7.27 15.36 13.02
CA ASN A 182 -7.65 14.50 14.13
C ASN A 182 -6.59 13.45 14.52
N ASN A 183 -5.59 13.18 13.65
CA ASN A 183 -4.53 12.25 13.97
C ASN A 183 -3.47 12.96 14.83
N TYR A 184 -3.28 12.48 16.07
CA TYR A 184 -2.33 13.07 17.02
C TYR A 184 -0.92 13.24 16.45
N TYR A 185 -0.47 12.30 15.63
CA TYR A 185 0.88 12.30 15.07
C TYR A 185 1.01 13.20 13.84
N LEU A 186 -0.05 13.41 13.09
CA LEU A 186 -0.04 14.22 11.86
C LEU A 186 -0.50 15.66 12.11
N GLY A 187 -1.46 15.88 13.03
CA GLY A 187 -2.04 17.21 13.31
C GLY A 187 -1.08 18.23 13.91
N GLY A 188 0.03 17.80 14.51
CA GLY A 188 1.04 18.68 15.12
C GLY A 188 1.90 19.48 14.13
N TYR A 189 1.71 19.33 12.82
CA TYR A 189 2.48 20.06 11.79
C TYR A 189 1.78 21.32 11.26
N ASN A 190 0.63 21.69 11.81
CA ASN A 190 -0.13 22.90 11.45
C ASN A 190 0.53 24.21 11.91
N GLU A 191 1.55 24.16 12.76
CA GLU A 191 2.17 25.36 13.35
C GLU A 191 3.64 25.44 12.97
N LYS A 192 3.91 25.85 11.73
CA LYS A 192 5.18 26.58 11.41
C LYS A 192 5.14 27.20 10.02
#